data_165b2c0461e8f1eb667e4db81d0bb3e6
#
_entry.id   165b2c0461e8f1eb667e4db81d0bb3e6
#
_cell.length_a   1.000
_cell.length_b   1.000
_cell.length_c   1.000
_cell.angle_alpha   90.00
_cell.angle_beta   90.00
_cell.angle_gamma   90.00
#
_symmetry.space_group_name_H-M   'P 1'
#
loop_
_entity.id
_entity.type
_entity.pdbx_description
1 polymer ?
#
loop_
_entity_poly.entity_id
_entity_poly.type
_entity_poly.pdbx_seq_one_letter_code
_entity_poly.pdbx_strand_id
1 'polypeptide(L)'
;MGVACYARLTGDESCTAQAKTMAAHLLEKIGDKGNTPLTLDGQGWSMKYNLLWDKVLHLGLLPDSFYAAETASYLPRINTYGLPLDSRADYTKSDWICWTARMADDPAVRAALIAPVAKELHETTSRVPFSDWYDTKTTRLVAFIGRSVQGGLFALML
;
A
#
# COMPACT_ATOMS: atom_id res chain seq x y z
N MET A 1 5.24 -13.12 -0.04
CA MET A 1 3.83 -13.59 -0.17
C MET A 1 3.67 -14.69 -1.20
N GLY A 2 4.08 -14.53 -2.47
CA GLY A 2 3.92 -15.58 -3.49
C GLY A 2 4.44 -16.94 -3.06
N VAL A 3 5.63 -17.01 -2.46
CA VAL A 3 6.21 -18.27 -1.93
C VAL A 3 5.32 -18.88 -0.84
N ALA A 4 4.75 -18.06 0.07
CA ALA A 4 3.84 -18.54 1.10
C ALA A 4 2.50 -19.06 0.51
N CYS A 5 1.97 -18.39 -0.52
CA CYS A 5 0.79 -18.89 -1.23
C CYS A 5 1.07 -20.21 -1.95
N TYR A 6 2.21 -20.32 -2.60
CA TYR A 6 2.64 -21.58 -3.23
C TYR A 6 2.74 -22.72 -2.20
N ALA A 7 3.40 -22.46 -1.07
CA ALA A 7 3.50 -23.43 0.02
C ALA A 7 2.12 -23.90 0.51
N ARG A 8 1.17 -22.98 0.69
CA ARG A 8 -0.21 -23.29 1.11
C ARG A 8 -0.95 -24.17 0.10
N LEU A 9 -0.75 -23.92 -1.20
CA LEU A 9 -1.39 -24.68 -2.27
C LEU A 9 -0.80 -26.09 -2.46
N THR A 10 0.51 -26.24 -2.25
CA THR A 10 1.24 -27.48 -2.52
C THR A 10 1.50 -28.32 -1.27
N GLY A 11 1.37 -27.73 -0.08
CA GLY A 11 1.77 -28.37 1.18
C GLY A 11 3.29 -28.40 1.38
N ASP A 12 4.07 -27.63 0.62
CA ASP A 12 5.54 -27.61 0.71
C ASP A 12 6.01 -26.76 1.89
N GLU A 13 6.35 -27.42 2.99
CA GLU A 13 6.84 -26.76 4.20
C GLU A 13 8.19 -26.05 4.02
N SER A 14 9.02 -26.50 3.06
CA SER A 14 10.29 -25.82 2.76
C SER A 14 10.05 -24.40 2.23
N CYS A 15 9.04 -24.22 1.40
CA CYS A 15 8.60 -22.93 0.92
C CYS A 15 8.00 -22.05 2.04
N THR A 16 7.31 -22.66 3.01
CA THR A 16 6.83 -21.95 4.21
C THR A 16 8.01 -21.39 5.01
N ALA A 17 9.03 -22.20 5.26
CA ALA A 17 10.23 -21.77 5.97
C ALA A 17 10.97 -20.64 5.21
N GLN A 18 11.09 -20.78 3.89
CA GLN A 18 11.71 -19.77 3.04
C GLN A 18 10.94 -18.43 3.09
N ALA A 19 9.60 -18.45 3.03
CA ALA A 19 8.78 -17.25 3.12
C ALA A 19 8.99 -16.50 4.45
N LYS A 20 9.05 -17.23 5.56
CA LYS A 20 9.34 -16.68 6.89
C LYS A 20 10.75 -16.06 6.98
N THR A 21 11.75 -16.74 6.42
CA THR A 21 13.12 -16.21 6.37
C THR A 21 13.19 -14.91 5.57
N MET A 22 12.50 -14.83 4.43
CA MET A 22 12.44 -13.60 3.63
C MET A 22 11.75 -12.45 4.39
N ALA A 23 10.68 -12.75 5.12
CA ALA A 23 9.99 -11.75 5.94
C ALA A 23 10.87 -11.27 7.11
N ALA A 24 11.57 -12.17 7.79
CA ALA A 24 12.52 -11.82 8.84
C ALA A 24 13.66 -10.92 8.34
N HIS A 25 14.23 -11.22 7.18
CA HIS A 25 15.25 -10.38 6.53
C HIS A 25 14.72 -8.97 6.19
N LEU A 26 13.45 -8.87 5.76
CA LEU A 26 12.83 -7.56 5.52
C LEU A 26 12.75 -6.76 6.82
N LEU A 27 12.27 -7.37 7.91
CA LEU A 27 12.17 -6.72 9.23
C LEU A 27 13.54 -6.28 9.76
N GLU A 28 14.56 -7.11 9.62
CA GLU A 28 15.95 -6.79 10.00
C GLU A 28 16.47 -5.55 9.25
N LYS A 29 16.23 -5.47 7.94
CA LYS A 29 16.66 -4.32 7.11
C LYS A 29 15.92 -3.02 7.41
N ILE A 30 14.68 -3.11 7.85
CA ILE A 30 13.89 -1.94 8.26
C ILE A 30 14.42 -1.40 9.59
N GLY A 31 14.79 -2.28 10.53
CA GLY A 31 15.24 -1.93 11.87
C GLY A 31 14.24 -1.01 12.57
N ASP A 32 14.76 -0.07 13.38
CA ASP A 32 13.93 0.88 14.16
C ASP A 32 13.40 2.08 13.34
N LYS A 33 13.56 2.09 12.04
CA LYS A 33 13.16 3.23 11.18
C LYS A 33 11.64 3.41 11.04
N GLY A 34 10.84 2.45 11.48
CA GLY A 34 9.38 2.53 11.49
C GLY A 34 8.69 2.50 10.13
N ASN A 35 9.46 2.53 9.02
CA ASN A 35 8.92 2.45 7.67
C ASN A 35 9.88 1.75 6.71
N THR A 36 9.32 1.08 5.73
CA THR A 36 10.10 0.36 4.70
C THR A 36 10.69 1.34 3.67
N PRO A 37 12.00 1.29 3.40
CA PRO A 37 12.60 2.12 2.36
C PRO A 37 12.12 1.73 0.95
N LEU A 38 12.33 2.62 -0.02
CA LEU A 38 12.04 2.34 -1.43
C LEU A 38 12.98 1.26 -1.98
N THR A 39 14.26 1.36 -1.65
CA THR A 39 15.32 0.49 -2.17
C THR A 39 16.00 -0.30 -1.04
N LEU A 40 16.63 -1.43 -1.38
CA LEU A 40 17.27 -2.31 -0.40
C LEU A 40 18.51 -1.69 0.28
N ASP A 41 19.11 -0.64 -0.31
CA ASP A 41 20.18 0.15 0.29
C ASP A 41 19.70 1.23 1.26
N GLY A 42 18.39 1.28 1.51
CA GLY A 42 17.79 2.16 2.51
C GLY A 42 17.40 3.55 2.01
N GLN A 43 17.43 3.78 0.70
CA GLN A 43 17.06 5.07 0.12
C GLN A 43 15.56 5.23 -0.04
N GLY A 44 15.10 6.48 0.18
CA GLY A 44 13.71 6.87 -0.04
C GLY A 44 12.68 6.11 0.81
N TRP A 45 11.43 6.23 0.42
CA TRP A 45 10.30 5.49 0.99
C TRP A 45 9.32 5.13 -0.13
N SER A 46 8.49 4.11 0.07
CA SER A 46 7.40 3.78 -0.85
C SER A 46 6.22 3.18 -0.10
N MET A 47 5.02 3.42 -0.62
CA MET A 47 3.80 2.79 -0.18
C MET A 47 3.87 1.27 -0.44
N LYS A 48 3.69 0.46 0.60
CA LYS A 48 3.82 -1.02 0.54
C LYS A 48 2.47 -1.72 0.35
N TYR A 49 1.65 -1.22 -0.55
CA TYR A 49 0.29 -1.70 -0.83
C TYR A 49 0.20 -3.22 -1.04
N ASN A 50 1.20 -3.84 -1.64
CA ASN A 50 1.24 -5.29 -1.88
C ASN A 50 1.26 -6.13 -0.60
N LEU A 51 1.61 -5.55 0.55
CA LEU A 51 1.62 -6.25 1.83
C LEU A 51 0.21 -6.54 2.36
N LEU A 52 -0.83 -5.90 1.79
CA LEU A 52 -2.22 -6.19 2.11
C LEU A 52 -2.53 -7.69 2.04
N TRP A 53 -1.95 -8.40 1.08
CA TRP A 53 -2.23 -9.82 0.86
C TRP A 53 -1.77 -10.73 1.99
N ASP A 54 -0.80 -10.30 2.81
CA ASP A 54 -0.46 -11.02 4.03
C ASP A 54 -1.64 -11.04 5.01
N LYS A 55 -2.29 -9.88 5.22
CA LYS A 55 -3.47 -9.75 6.11
C LYS A 55 -4.70 -10.45 5.52
N VAL A 56 -5.05 -10.17 4.26
CA VAL A 56 -6.25 -10.71 3.61
C VAL A 56 -6.21 -12.23 3.47
N LEU A 57 -5.04 -12.78 3.18
CA LEU A 57 -4.85 -14.23 3.03
C LEU A 57 -4.44 -14.92 4.34
N HIS A 58 -4.31 -14.17 5.44
CA HIS A 58 -3.90 -14.69 6.75
C HIS A 58 -2.62 -15.53 6.68
N LEU A 59 -1.58 -14.99 6.01
CA LEU A 59 -0.31 -15.71 5.85
C LEU A 59 0.57 -15.62 7.10
N GLY A 60 0.42 -14.54 7.89
CA GLY A 60 1.13 -14.34 9.15
C GLY A 60 2.64 -14.17 8.98
N LEU A 61 3.07 -13.50 7.92
CA LEU A 61 4.49 -13.26 7.63
C LEU A 61 5.07 -12.08 8.39
N LEU A 62 4.25 -11.06 8.65
CA LEU A 62 4.65 -9.83 9.30
C LEU A 62 3.77 -9.57 10.54
N PRO A 63 4.32 -9.02 11.65
CA PRO A 63 3.55 -8.75 12.86
C PRO A 63 2.64 -7.52 12.69
N ASP A 64 1.55 -7.43 13.47
CA ASP A 64 0.62 -6.29 13.44
C ASP A 64 1.32 -4.97 13.79
N SER A 65 2.31 -5.00 14.69
CA SER A 65 3.11 -3.82 15.02
C SER A 65 3.86 -3.23 13.82
N PHE A 66 4.28 -4.09 12.88
CA PHE A 66 4.86 -3.63 11.62
C PHE A 66 3.84 -2.85 10.79
N TYR A 67 2.63 -3.37 10.62
CA TYR A 67 1.58 -2.69 9.83
C TYR A 67 1.18 -1.37 10.48
N ALA A 68 1.07 -1.33 11.81
CA ALA A 68 0.77 -0.11 12.55
C ALA A 68 1.84 0.97 12.32
N ALA A 69 3.13 0.64 12.46
CA ALA A 69 4.24 1.55 12.25
C ALA A 69 4.34 2.01 10.79
N GLU A 70 4.24 1.07 9.84
CA GLU A 70 4.33 1.36 8.42
C GLU A 70 3.22 2.31 7.96
N THR A 71 1.96 2.03 8.31
CA THR A 71 0.82 2.87 7.89
C THR A 71 0.81 4.23 8.57
N ALA A 72 1.18 4.31 9.85
CA ALA A 72 1.33 5.58 10.56
C ALA A 72 2.44 6.46 9.95
N SER A 73 3.52 5.85 9.46
CA SER A 73 4.64 6.56 8.83
C SER A 73 4.25 7.34 7.58
N TYR A 74 3.12 7.01 6.95
CA TYR A 74 2.63 7.67 5.75
C TYR A 74 1.92 8.99 6.01
N LEU A 75 1.36 9.19 7.22
CA LEU A 75 0.53 10.36 7.53
C LEU A 75 1.21 11.71 7.23
N PRO A 76 2.48 11.93 7.62
CA PRO A 76 3.16 13.21 7.32
C PRO A 76 3.53 13.39 5.84
N ARG A 77 3.30 12.38 4.99
CA ARG A 77 3.62 12.38 3.57
C ARG A 77 2.41 12.58 2.67
N ILE A 78 1.22 12.64 3.26
CA ILE A 78 -0.05 12.82 2.53
C ILE A 78 -0.11 14.24 1.97
N ASN A 79 -0.29 14.36 0.66
CA ASN A 79 -0.58 15.61 -0.04
C ASN A 79 -2.09 15.89 -0.03
N THR A 80 -2.49 17.02 -0.60
CA THR A 80 -3.89 17.51 -0.64
C THR A 80 -4.88 16.44 -1.15
N TYR A 81 -4.47 15.60 -2.10
CA TYR A 81 -5.34 14.64 -2.78
C TYR A 81 -4.87 13.18 -2.64
N GLY A 82 -3.94 12.89 -1.76
CA GLY A 82 -3.55 11.52 -1.48
C GLY A 82 -2.08 11.34 -1.10
N LEU A 83 -1.77 10.11 -0.72
CA LEU A 83 -0.41 9.68 -0.45
C LEU A 83 0.30 9.38 -1.78
N PRO A 84 1.46 9.98 -2.08
CA PRO A 84 2.27 9.58 -3.23
C PRO A 84 2.67 8.10 -3.18
N LEU A 85 2.97 7.50 -4.33
CA LEU A 85 3.43 6.10 -4.37
C LEU A 85 4.75 5.90 -3.63
N ASP A 86 5.63 6.87 -3.78
CA ASP A 86 6.97 6.84 -3.21
C ASP A 86 7.63 8.22 -3.25
N SER A 87 8.87 8.29 -2.77
CA SER A 87 9.64 9.53 -2.66
C SER A 87 10.13 10.14 -3.99
N ARG A 88 9.86 9.52 -5.13
CA ARG A 88 10.38 9.97 -6.44
C ARG A 88 9.49 10.98 -7.14
N ALA A 89 8.15 10.93 -6.89
CA ALA A 89 7.19 11.80 -7.56
C ALA A 89 5.90 11.95 -6.76
N ASP A 90 5.12 13.00 -7.08
CA ASP A 90 3.88 13.33 -6.37
C ASP A 90 2.62 12.63 -6.93
N TYR A 91 2.75 11.67 -7.83
CA TYR A 91 1.59 10.91 -8.30
C TYR A 91 1.29 9.69 -7.42
N THR A 92 0.04 9.24 -7.51
CA THR A 92 -0.46 8.08 -6.78
C THR A 92 -1.41 7.24 -7.61
N LYS A 93 -1.89 6.13 -6.99
CA LYS A 93 -2.98 5.30 -7.51
C LYS A 93 -4.02 5.08 -6.42
N SER A 94 -5.27 5.42 -6.73
CA SER A 94 -6.38 5.35 -5.78
C SER A 94 -6.62 3.95 -5.23
N ASP A 95 -6.54 2.93 -6.07
CA ASP A 95 -6.67 1.52 -5.68
C ASP A 95 -5.58 1.11 -4.68
N TRP A 96 -4.34 1.51 -4.90
CA TRP A 96 -3.23 1.19 -4.01
C TRP A 96 -3.28 1.96 -2.68
N ILE A 97 -3.83 3.19 -2.66
CA ILE A 97 -4.13 3.87 -1.40
C ILE A 97 -5.18 3.08 -0.60
N CYS A 98 -6.24 2.59 -1.26
CA CYS A 98 -7.27 1.78 -0.59
C CYS A 98 -6.70 0.47 -0.03
N TRP A 99 -5.79 -0.19 -0.76
CA TRP A 99 -5.09 -1.36 -0.26
C TRP A 99 -4.23 -1.03 0.96
N THR A 100 -3.52 0.09 0.92
CA THR A 100 -2.71 0.56 2.05
C THR A 100 -3.56 0.93 3.27
N ALA A 101 -4.68 1.63 3.05
CA ALA A 101 -5.62 1.98 4.10
C ALA A 101 -6.23 0.73 4.76
N ARG A 102 -6.50 -0.33 3.98
CA ARG A 102 -7.01 -1.61 4.52
C ARG A 102 -5.99 -2.32 5.43
N MET A 103 -4.70 -2.08 5.26
CA MET A 103 -3.68 -2.61 6.17
C MET A 103 -3.69 -1.95 7.55
N ALA A 104 -4.18 -0.69 7.65
CA ALA A 104 -4.24 0.03 8.91
C ALA A 104 -5.36 -0.51 9.80
N ASP A 105 -5.02 -0.95 11.00
CA ASP A 105 -6.01 -1.37 12.00
C ASP A 105 -6.62 -0.16 12.72
N ASP A 106 -5.86 0.93 12.89
CA ASP A 106 -6.35 2.18 13.44
C ASP A 106 -7.32 2.88 12.47
N PRO A 107 -8.60 3.07 12.85
CA PRO A 107 -9.60 3.73 12.00
C PRO A 107 -9.23 5.18 11.65
N ALA A 108 -8.51 5.89 12.50
CA ALA A 108 -8.09 7.26 12.25
C ALA A 108 -7.02 7.31 11.15
N VAL A 109 -6.05 6.41 11.18
CA VAL A 109 -5.05 6.27 10.12
C VAL A 109 -5.72 5.90 8.80
N ARG A 110 -6.65 4.95 8.83
CA ARG A 110 -7.44 4.53 7.65
C ARG A 110 -8.21 5.70 7.05
N ALA A 111 -8.94 6.45 7.88
CA ALA A 111 -9.70 7.61 7.43
C ALA A 111 -8.79 8.70 6.82
N ALA A 112 -7.64 8.97 7.44
CA ALA A 112 -6.68 9.95 6.95
C ALA A 112 -6.11 9.58 5.56
N LEU A 113 -5.93 8.29 5.27
CA LEU A 113 -5.49 7.82 3.96
C LEU A 113 -6.59 7.95 2.90
N ILE A 114 -7.87 7.71 3.25
CA ILE A 114 -8.98 7.67 2.30
C ILE A 114 -9.57 9.05 2.02
N ALA A 115 -9.64 9.94 3.01
CA ALA A 115 -10.27 11.25 2.85
C ALA A 115 -9.70 12.08 1.68
N PRO A 116 -8.38 12.12 1.42
CA PRO A 116 -7.84 12.81 0.26
C PRO A 116 -8.25 12.20 -1.09
N VAL A 117 -8.45 10.88 -1.16
CA VAL A 117 -8.96 10.21 -2.37
C VAL A 117 -10.40 10.63 -2.65
N ALA A 118 -11.24 10.67 -1.62
CA ALA A 118 -12.62 11.17 -1.74
C ALA A 118 -12.63 12.64 -2.19
N LYS A 119 -11.72 13.45 -1.65
CA LYS A 119 -11.55 14.86 -2.07
C LYS A 119 -11.14 14.96 -3.54
N GLU A 120 -10.21 14.13 -4.00
CA GLU A 120 -9.82 14.08 -5.43
C GLU A 120 -11.01 13.76 -6.31
N LEU A 121 -11.83 12.76 -5.98
CA LEU A 121 -13.03 12.38 -6.70
C LEU A 121 -14.04 13.54 -6.86
N HIS A 122 -14.13 14.42 -5.87
CA HIS A 122 -15.03 15.57 -5.90
C HIS A 122 -14.48 16.77 -6.70
N GLU A 123 -13.17 16.97 -6.66
CA GLU A 123 -12.54 18.21 -7.16
C GLU A 123 -11.83 18.02 -8.51
N THR A 124 -11.53 16.79 -8.93
CA THR A 124 -10.84 16.54 -10.21
C THR A 124 -11.67 17.00 -11.41
N THR A 125 -10.98 17.54 -12.41
CA THR A 125 -11.55 17.84 -13.73
C THR A 125 -11.52 16.63 -14.66
N SER A 126 -10.77 15.56 -14.31
CA SER A 126 -10.57 14.35 -15.11
C SER A 126 -11.55 13.23 -14.69
N ARG A 127 -12.85 13.52 -14.68
CA ARG A 127 -13.86 12.64 -14.07
C ARG A 127 -14.35 11.50 -14.94
N VAL A 128 -14.25 11.59 -16.24
CA VAL A 128 -14.91 10.64 -17.13
C VAL A 128 -13.96 10.20 -18.24
N PRO A 129 -13.53 8.96 -18.22
CA PRO A 129 -13.64 8.00 -17.11
C PRO A 129 -12.68 8.36 -15.96
N PHE A 130 -13.06 8.02 -14.72
CA PHE A 130 -12.21 8.24 -13.55
C PHE A 130 -10.86 7.53 -13.71
N SER A 131 -9.76 8.25 -13.44
CA SER A 131 -8.42 7.69 -13.49
C SER A 131 -7.99 7.16 -12.14
N ASP A 132 -7.43 5.94 -12.12
CA ASP A 132 -6.76 5.40 -10.95
C ASP A 132 -5.44 6.14 -10.64
N TRP A 133 -4.80 6.73 -11.66
CA TRP A 133 -3.48 7.32 -11.57
C TRP A 133 -3.53 8.85 -11.77
N TYR A 134 -3.16 9.59 -10.73
CA TYR A 134 -3.25 11.05 -10.71
C TYR A 134 -2.16 11.69 -9.85
N ASP A 135 -1.94 12.99 -10.03
CA ASP A 135 -1.03 13.82 -9.24
C ASP A 135 -1.72 14.25 -7.93
N THR A 136 -1.09 13.98 -6.79
CA THR A 136 -1.65 14.19 -5.45
C THR A 136 -1.73 15.64 -5.00
N LYS A 137 -1.16 16.57 -5.77
CA LYS A 137 -1.22 18.01 -5.49
C LYS A 137 -2.21 18.74 -6.38
N THR A 138 -2.44 18.24 -7.61
CA THR A 138 -3.18 18.96 -8.65
C THR A 138 -4.41 18.23 -9.18
N THR A 139 -4.62 16.96 -8.80
CA THR A 139 -5.64 16.04 -9.35
C THR A 139 -5.44 15.68 -10.83
N ARG A 140 -4.38 16.19 -11.47
CA ARG A 140 -4.16 15.94 -12.88
C ARG A 140 -3.95 14.45 -13.14
N LEU A 141 -4.74 13.92 -14.07
CA LEU A 141 -4.60 12.55 -14.59
C LEU A 141 -3.17 12.30 -15.09
N VAL A 142 -2.63 11.12 -14.80
CA VAL A 142 -1.36 10.60 -15.32
C VAL A 142 -1.64 9.37 -16.18
N ALA A 143 -1.21 9.39 -17.43
CA ALA A 143 -1.22 8.33 -18.44
C ALA A 143 -2.55 7.61 -18.69
N PHE A 144 -2.98 6.68 -17.84
CA PHE A 144 -4.05 5.72 -18.15
C PHE A 144 -5.41 6.12 -17.59
N ILE A 145 -6.48 5.80 -18.31
CA ILE A 145 -7.87 5.95 -17.89
C ILE A 145 -8.66 4.67 -18.21
N GLY A 146 -9.78 4.46 -17.54
CA GLY A 146 -10.71 3.36 -17.84
C GLY A 146 -10.14 1.96 -17.53
N ARG A 147 -9.29 1.84 -16.48
CA ARG A 147 -8.65 0.56 -16.12
C ARG A 147 -9.48 -0.22 -15.11
N SER A 148 -9.51 -1.57 -15.26
CA SER A 148 -10.19 -2.49 -14.34
C SER A 148 -9.58 -2.51 -12.92
N VAL A 149 -8.37 -1.99 -12.73
CA VAL A 149 -7.71 -1.86 -11.41
C VAL A 149 -8.54 -1.04 -10.41
N GLN A 150 -9.49 -0.23 -10.88
CA GLN A 150 -10.46 0.49 -10.05
C GLN A 150 -11.26 -0.44 -9.11
N GLY A 151 -11.37 -1.73 -9.44
CA GLY A 151 -11.89 -2.73 -8.51
C GLY A 151 -11.13 -2.80 -7.18
N GLY A 152 -9.88 -2.36 -7.16
CA GLY A 152 -9.06 -2.26 -5.93
C GLY A 152 -9.59 -1.27 -4.89
N LEU A 153 -10.46 -0.32 -5.26
CA LEU A 153 -11.17 0.58 -4.33
C LEU A 153 -12.00 -0.21 -3.32
N PHE A 154 -12.52 -1.38 -3.71
CA PHE A 154 -13.31 -2.26 -2.84
C PHE A 154 -12.48 -3.07 -1.84
N ALA A 155 -11.17 -2.94 -1.82
CA ALA A 155 -10.31 -3.60 -0.83
C ALA A 155 -10.69 -3.27 0.63
N LEU A 156 -11.31 -2.11 0.85
CA LEU A 156 -11.81 -1.70 2.17
C LEU A 156 -12.96 -2.58 2.70
N MET A 157 -13.59 -3.36 1.83
CA MET A 157 -14.69 -4.27 2.17
C MET A 157 -14.22 -5.69 2.54
N LEU A 158 -12.92 -5.99 2.34
CA LEU A 158 -12.29 -7.28 2.71
C LEU A 158 -11.91 -7.30 4.23
#